data_03d047f705a46ed26c898abc5ced52aa
#
_entry.id   03d047f705a46ed26c898abc5ced52aa
#
_cell.length_a   1.000
_cell.length_b   1.000
_cell.length_c   1.000
_cell.angle_alpha   90.00
_cell.angle_beta   90.00
_cell.angle_gamma   90.00
#
_symmetry.space_group_name_H-M   'P 1'
#
loop_
_entity.id
_entity.type
_entity.pdbx_description
1 polymer ?
#
loop_
_entity_poly.entity_id
_entity_poly.type
_entity_poly.pdbx_seq_one_letter_code
_entity_poly.pdbx_strand_id
1 'polypeptide(L)'
;MDGNHSDPILAPSAWVVRWAPLITRGPVLDVACGSGRHARLFLERGLEVAAVDREARSIPGARFVQADLEGGNPWPFPGERFGGIVVTNYLHRPLFPVLSAALAEGGILVYETFMLGNERYGRPSNPEFLLRPGELLEAFRALHVLAFEQGRVIRPKPAAIQRLCAVSARKD
;
A
#
# COMPACT_ATOMS: atom_id res chain seq x y z
N MET A 1 7.80 -28.54 -22.16
CA MET A 1 8.89 -27.63 -21.67
C MET A 1 8.19 -26.44 -21.07
N ASP A 2 7.84 -26.54 -19.80
CA ASP A 2 7.06 -25.52 -19.09
C ASP A 2 8.04 -24.49 -18.55
N GLY A 3 8.08 -23.36 -19.26
CA GLY A 3 8.87 -22.20 -18.81
C GLY A 3 8.23 -21.60 -17.56
N ASN A 4 8.73 -21.99 -16.40
CA ASN A 4 8.48 -21.31 -15.14
C ASN A 4 9.10 -19.90 -15.23
N HIS A 5 8.34 -18.95 -15.75
CA HIS A 5 8.66 -17.53 -15.63
C HIS A 5 8.33 -17.12 -14.20
N SER A 6 9.24 -17.41 -13.29
CA SER A 6 9.26 -16.73 -12.00
C SER A 6 9.62 -15.28 -12.28
N ASP A 7 8.63 -14.40 -12.20
CA ASP A 7 8.87 -12.95 -12.18
C ASP A 7 9.97 -12.66 -11.14
N PRO A 8 10.98 -11.86 -11.49
CA PRO A 8 12.02 -11.54 -10.54
C PRO A 8 11.38 -10.91 -9.30
N ILE A 9 11.68 -11.44 -8.12
CA ILE A 9 11.18 -10.91 -6.85
C ILE A 9 11.75 -9.51 -6.72
N LEU A 10 10.91 -8.50 -6.97
CA LEU A 10 11.30 -7.11 -6.81
C LEU A 10 11.56 -6.80 -5.33
N ALA A 11 12.56 -5.96 -5.07
CA ALA A 11 12.81 -5.49 -3.72
C ALA A 11 11.63 -4.65 -3.21
N PRO A 12 11.35 -4.67 -1.90
CA PRO A 12 10.37 -3.77 -1.30
C PRO A 12 10.71 -2.30 -1.57
N SER A 13 9.68 -1.45 -1.62
CA SER A 13 9.87 0.00 -1.69
C SER A 13 10.73 0.49 -0.52
N ALA A 14 11.68 1.38 -0.82
CA ALA A 14 12.50 2.01 0.22
C ALA A 14 11.66 2.78 1.25
N TRP A 15 10.54 3.36 0.84
CA TRP A 15 9.59 4.01 1.74
C TRP A 15 8.96 3.03 2.72
N VAL A 16 8.49 1.88 2.22
CA VAL A 16 7.94 0.83 3.08
C VAL A 16 9.00 0.27 4.02
N VAL A 17 10.22 -0.01 3.53
CA VAL A 17 11.33 -0.49 4.36
C VAL A 17 11.65 0.49 5.49
N ARG A 18 11.69 1.79 5.19
CA ARG A 18 11.96 2.84 6.17
C ARG A 18 10.96 2.85 7.34
N TRP A 19 9.67 2.67 7.04
CA TRP A 19 8.61 2.78 8.03
C TRP A 19 8.11 1.45 8.59
N ALA A 20 8.52 0.33 8.01
CA ALA A 20 8.19 -1.00 8.49
C ALA A 20 8.49 -1.23 9.99
N PRO A 21 9.57 -0.68 10.58
CA PRO A 21 9.84 -0.82 12.02
C PRO A 21 8.74 -0.28 12.94
N LEU A 22 7.93 0.66 12.49
CA LEU A 22 6.80 1.19 13.27
C LEU A 22 5.61 0.23 13.32
N ILE A 23 5.52 -0.72 12.39
CA ILE A 23 4.49 -1.75 12.39
C ILE A 23 4.98 -2.90 13.25
N THR A 24 4.57 -2.91 14.52
CA THR A 24 5.06 -3.86 15.53
C THR A 24 4.08 -4.99 15.83
N ARG A 25 2.86 -4.93 15.28
CA ARG A 25 1.82 -5.93 15.44
C ARG A 25 1.02 -6.13 14.15
N GLY A 26 0.61 -7.35 13.94
CA GLY A 26 -0.27 -7.73 12.84
C GLY A 26 -1.76 -7.75 13.22
N PRO A 27 -2.60 -8.20 12.29
CA PRO A 27 -2.20 -8.49 10.91
C PRO A 27 -1.81 -7.23 10.14
N VAL A 28 -0.90 -7.39 9.18
CA VAL A 28 -0.55 -6.36 8.21
C VAL A 28 -1.29 -6.65 6.91
N LEU A 29 -1.88 -5.63 6.29
CA LEU A 29 -2.56 -5.75 5.00
C LEU A 29 -1.70 -5.15 3.89
N ASP A 30 -1.38 -5.95 2.88
CA ASP A 30 -0.75 -5.52 1.62
C ASP A 30 -1.83 -5.37 0.55
N VAL A 31 -2.17 -4.14 0.21
CA VAL A 31 -3.27 -3.79 -0.72
C VAL A 31 -2.73 -3.70 -2.15
N ALA A 32 -3.41 -4.38 -3.09
CA ALA A 32 -2.95 -4.55 -4.46
C ALA A 32 -1.50 -5.06 -4.47
N CYS A 33 -1.31 -6.20 -3.81
CA CYS A 33 -0.01 -6.69 -3.38
C CYS A 33 0.93 -7.10 -4.53
N GLY A 34 0.42 -7.28 -5.75
CA GLY A 34 1.21 -7.73 -6.89
C GLY A 34 1.98 -9.01 -6.58
N SER A 35 3.30 -8.99 -6.76
CA SER A 35 4.18 -10.14 -6.47
C SER A 35 4.33 -10.45 -4.97
N GLY A 36 3.77 -9.64 -4.07
CA GLY A 36 3.86 -9.83 -2.62
C GLY A 36 5.20 -9.43 -1.99
N ARG A 37 5.94 -8.53 -2.63
CA ARG A 37 7.26 -8.09 -2.13
C ARG A 37 7.17 -7.44 -0.73
N HIS A 38 6.11 -6.71 -0.44
CA HIS A 38 5.89 -6.11 0.87
C HIS A 38 5.30 -7.11 1.86
N ALA A 39 4.38 -7.96 1.43
CA ALA A 39 3.88 -9.06 2.26
C ALA A 39 5.02 -9.92 2.81
N ARG A 40 5.99 -10.31 1.96
CA ARG A 40 7.17 -11.07 2.38
C ARG A 40 8.01 -10.33 3.41
N LEU A 41 8.22 -9.02 3.25
CA LEU A 41 8.95 -8.21 4.22
C LEU A 41 8.37 -8.33 5.63
N PHE A 42 7.05 -8.27 5.76
CA PHE A 42 6.40 -8.37 7.07
C PHE A 42 6.33 -9.80 7.62
N LEU A 43 6.20 -10.79 6.74
CA LEU A 43 6.32 -12.21 7.13
C LEU A 43 7.70 -12.51 7.72
N GLU A 44 8.78 -12.04 7.09
CA GLU A 44 10.16 -12.18 7.58
C GLU A 44 10.37 -11.49 8.92
N ARG A 45 9.57 -10.50 9.25
CA ARG A 45 9.54 -9.83 10.56
C ARG A 45 8.69 -10.57 11.60
N GLY A 46 8.12 -11.71 11.25
CA GLY A 46 7.32 -12.53 12.15
C GLY A 46 5.89 -12.04 12.36
N LEU A 47 5.36 -11.18 11.49
CA LEU A 47 4.01 -10.66 11.59
C LEU A 47 3.02 -11.50 10.76
N GLU A 48 1.78 -11.57 11.21
CA GLU A 48 0.69 -12.07 10.38
C GLU A 48 0.41 -11.09 9.24
N VAL A 49 0.23 -11.62 8.02
CA VAL A 49 0.00 -10.82 6.83
C VAL A 49 -1.23 -11.30 6.08
N ALA A 50 -2.10 -10.37 5.74
CA ALA A 50 -3.12 -10.52 4.70
C ALA A 50 -2.68 -9.76 3.45
N ALA A 51 -2.98 -10.29 2.29
CA ALA A 51 -2.67 -9.67 1.01
C ALA A 51 -3.86 -9.78 0.08
N VAL A 52 -4.12 -8.75 -0.70
CA VAL A 52 -5.22 -8.71 -1.66
C VAL A 52 -4.75 -8.23 -3.02
N ASP A 53 -5.18 -8.92 -4.06
CA ASP A 53 -4.97 -8.51 -5.45
C ASP A 53 -6.12 -9.05 -6.32
N ARG A 54 -6.39 -8.39 -7.44
CA ARG A 54 -7.39 -8.88 -8.40
C ARG A 54 -6.94 -10.14 -9.14
N GLU A 55 -5.63 -10.30 -9.30
CA GLU A 55 -5.03 -11.48 -9.91
C GLU A 55 -4.68 -12.51 -8.84
N ALA A 56 -4.84 -13.78 -9.17
CA ALA A 56 -4.45 -14.87 -8.29
C ALA A 56 -2.94 -14.82 -8.02
N ARG A 57 -2.55 -14.88 -6.74
CA ARG A 57 -1.16 -14.85 -6.30
C ARG A 57 -0.91 -15.98 -5.30
N SER A 58 0.34 -16.42 -5.25
CA SER A 58 0.80 -17.34 -4.21
C SER A 58 1.88 -16.63 -3.39
N ILE A 59 1.56 -16.34 -2.14
CA ILE A 59 2.48 -15.72 -1.19
C ILE A 59 2.54 -16.62 0.04
N PRO A 60 3.50 -17.57 0.08
CA PRO A 60 3.61 -18.51 1.19
C PRO A 60 3.69 -17.80 2.54
N GLY A 61 2.84 -18.22 3.47
CA GLY A 61 2.75 -17.63 4.82
C GLY A 61 1.74 -16.48 4.95
N ALA A 62 1.31 -15.87 3.87
CA ALA A 62 0.26 -14.84 3.90
C ALA A 62 -1.13 -15.43 3.66
N ARG A 63 -2.14 -14.82 4.27
CA ARG A 63 -3.54 -15.03 3.91
C ARG A 63 -3.86 -14.21 2.67
N PHE A 64 -3.82 -14.84 1.51
CA PHE A 64 -4.14 -14.18 0.24
C PHE A 64 -5.63 -14.21 -0.05
N VAL A 65 -6.18 -13.07 -0.47
CA VAL A 65 -7.56 -12.92 -0.93
C VAL A 65 -7.52 -12.39 -2.36
N GLN A 66 -8.09 -13.15 -3.29
CA GLN A 66 -8.31 -12.66 -4.65
C GLN A 66 -9.60 -11.84 -4.67
N ALA A 67 -9.47 -10.53 -4.92
CA ALA A 67 -10.60 -9.62 -5.03
C ALA A 67 -10.25 -8.42 -5.90
N ASP A 68 -11.20 -8.00 -6.73
CA ASP A 68 -11.18 -6.72 -7.39
C ASP A 68 -11.75 -5.67 -6.43
N LEU A 69 -10.93 -4.70 -6.02
CA LEU A 69 -11.30 -3.64 -5.09
C LEU A 69 -12.05 -2.49 -5.76
N GLU A 70 -12.22 -2.53 -7.08
CA GLU A 70 -12.88 -1.51 -7.88
C GLU A 70 -14.29 -1.97 -8.31
N GLY A 71 -14.99 -1.11 -9.05
CA GLY A 71 -16.28 -1.48 -9.65
C GLY A 71 -17.43 -1.68 -8.66
N GLY A 72 -17.33 -1.13 -7.44
CA GLY A 72 -18.38 -1.24 -6.43
C GLY A 72 -18.45 -2.59 -5.72
N ASN A 73 -17.44 -3.42 -5.88
CA ASN A 73 -17.34 -4.68 -5.15
C ASN A 73 -17.20 -4.45 -3.63
N PRO A 74 -17.73 -5.37 -2.79
CA PRO A 74 -17.61 -5.20 -1.35
C PRO A 74 -16.16 -5.32 -0.87
N TRP A 75 -15.83 -4.60 0.19
CA TRP A 75 -14.57 -4.72 0.87
C TRP A 75 -14.36 -6.15 1.40
N PRO A 76 -13.25 -6.84 1.04
CA PRO A 76 -13.08 -8.26 1.34
C PRO A 76 -12.72 -8.56 2.80
N PHE A 77 -12.53 -7.54 3.64
CA PHE A 77 -12.15 -7.67 5.05
C PHE A 77 -13.15 -6.97 5.98
N PRO A 78 -14.45 -7.31 5.93
CA PRO A 78 -15.46 -6.62 6.73
C PRO A 78 -15.19 -6.82 8.23
N GLY A 79 -15.16 -5.71 8.98
CA GLY A 79 -14.94 -5.74 10.43
C GLY A 79 -13.52 -6.02 10.89
N GLU A 80 -12.61 -6.39 9.99
CA GLU A 80 -11.21 -6.62 10.36
C GLU A 80 -10.47 -5.31 10.63
N ARG A 81 -9.48 -5.38 11.51
CA ARG A 81 -8.58 -4.28 11.86
C ARG A 81 -7.13 -4.71 11.70
N PHE A 82 -6.32 -3.82 11.14
CA PHE A 82 -4.94 -4.09 10.80
C PHE A 82 -3.98 -3.22 11.61
N GLY A 83 -2.93 -3.81 12.13
CA GLY A 83 -1.85 -3.10 12.80
C GLY A 83 -0.96 -2.32 11.83
N GLY A 84 -0.97 -2.70 10.56
CA GLY A 84 -0.35 -1.98 9.46
C GLY A 84 -1.12 -2.17 8.17
N ILE A 85 -1.21 -1.13 7.35
CA ILE A 85 -1.74 -1.20 5.98
C ILE A 85 -0.70 -0.59 5.05
N VAL A 86 -0.34 -1.32 4.00
CA VAL A 86 0.63 -0.90 3.00
C VAL A 86 -0.04 -0.84 1.63
N VAL A 87 0.12 0.29 0.95
CA VAL A 87 -0.38 0.51 -0.40
C VAL A 87 0.73 1.09 -1.25
N THR A 88 1.11 0.42 -2.34
CA THR A 88 2.13 0.93 -3.26
C THR A 88 1.68 0.79 -4.70
N ASN A 89 1.97 1.82 -5.51
CA ASN A 89 1.67 1.84 -6.94
C ASN A 89 0.20 1.54 -7.27
N TYR A 90 -0.70 1.95 -6.40
CA TYR A 90 -2.14 1.71 -6.54
C TYR A 90 -2.93 2.93 -6.06
N LEU A 91 -3.91 3.35 -6.83
CA LEU A 91 -4.80 4.45 -6.50
C LEU A 91 -6.24 4.11 -6.85
N HIS A 92 -7.06 3.97 -5.82
CA HIS A 92 -8.51 3.89 -5.92
C HIS A 92 -9.12 4.72 -4.80
N ARG A 93 -9.52 5.94 -5.13
CA ARG A 93 -9.97 6.95 -4.16
C ARG A 93 -11.10 6.52 -3.24
N PRO A 94 -12.11 5.72 -3.69
CA PRO A 94 -13.15 5.20 -2.81
C PRO A 94 -12.63 4.36 -1.63
N LEU A 95 -11.41 3.83 -1.71
CA LEU A 95 -10.80 3.08 -0.61
C LEU A 95 -10.22 3.95 0.50
N PHE A 96 -9.98 5.23 0.30
CA PHE A 96 -9.35 6.07 1.32
C PHE A 96 -10.06 6.01 2.69
N PRO A 97 -11.39 6.23 2.78
CA PRO A 97 -12.09 6.11 4.06
C PRO A 97 -12.12 4.66 4.57
N VAL A 98 -12.17 3.67 3.69
CA VAL A 98 -12.16 2.25 4.06
C VAL A 98 -10.84 1.87 4.71
N LEU A 99 -9.71 2.29 4.15
CA LEU A 99 -8.38 2.04 4.70
C LEU A 99 -8.20 2.70 6.07
N SER A 100 -8.65 3.96 6.22
CA SER A 100 -8.63 4.63 7.53
C SER A 100 -9.44 3.87 8.57
N ALA A 101 -10.64 3.41 8.20
CA ALA A 101 -11.51 2.65 9.09
C ALA A 101 -10.99 1.24 9.41
N ALA A 102 -10.20 0.64 8.52
CA ALA A 102 -9.63 -0.69 8.70
C ALA A 102 -8.35 -0.70 9.57
N LEU A 103 -7.77 0.46 9.92
CA LEU A 103 -6.66 0.51 10.85
C LEU A 103 -7.12 0.19 12.27
N ALA A 104 -6.33 -0.61 12.96
CA ALA A 104 -6.44 -0.78 14.40
C ALA A 104 -6.02 0.51 15.12
N GLU A 105 -6.36 0.67 16.39
CA GLU A 105 -5.83 1.76 17.22
C GLU A 105 -4.30 1.72 17.25
N GLY A 106 -3.66 2.86 16.95
CA GLY A 106 -2.22 2.95 16.78
C GLY A 106 -1.68 2.18 15.56
N GLY A 107 -2.56 1.74 14.66
CA GLY A 107 -2.18 1.12 13.40
C GLY A 107 -1.52 2.11 12.45
N ILE A 108 -0.60 1.63 11.62
CA ILE A 108 0.24 2.45 10.73
C ILE A 108 -0.23 2.26 9.28
N LEU A 109 -0.47 3.37 8.60
CA LEU A 109 -0.64 3.41 7.15
C LEU A 109 0.66 3.84 6.49
N VAL A 110 1.13 3.04 5.54
CA VAL A 110 2.26 3.39 4.65
C VAL A 110 1.75 3.39 3.21
N TYR A 111 1.70 4.54 2.61
CA TYR A 111 1.18 4.73 1.25
C TYR A 111 2.23 5.38 0.35
N GLU A 112 2.42 4.85 -0.86
CA GLU A 112 3.26 5.44 -1.88
C GLU A 112 2.65 5.16 -3.26
N THR A 113 2.37 6.21 -4.03
CA THR A 113 1.96 6.04 -5.42
C THR A 113 2.29 7.28 -6.26
N PHE A 114 1.98 7.21 -7.54
CA PHE A 114 2.31 8.25 -8.49
C PHE A 114 1.40 9.47 -8.36
N MET A 115 1.94 10.63 -8.69
CA MET A 115 1.21 11.90 -8.72
C MET A 115 1.31 12.60 -10.07
N LEU A 116 0.51 13.64 -10.26
CA LEU A 116 0.57 14.50 -11.44
C LEU A 116 2.00 14.97 -11.70
N GLY A 117 2.42 14.91 -12.93
CA GLY A 117 3.81 15.10 -13.37
C GLY A 117 4.50 13.78 -13.73
N ASN A 118 3.97 12.62 -13.31
CA ASN A 118 4.54 11.32 -13.65
C ASN A 118 4.42 10.98 -15.14
N GLU A 119 3.44 11.53 -15.84
CA GLU A 119 3.26 11.39 -17.29
C GLU A 119 4.51 11.78 -18.10
N ARG A 120 5.39 12.59 -17.53
CA ARG A 120 6.67 12.98 -18.14
C ARG A 120 7.72 11.87 -18.08
N TYR A 121 7.52 10.87 -17.22
CA TYR A 121 8.48 9.79 -16.98
C TYR A 121 7.98 8.44 -17.46
N GLY A 122 6.69 8.31 -17.77
CA GLY A 122 6.10 7.08 -18.25
C GLY A 122 4.73 6.79 -17.65
N ARG A 123 4.47 5.53 -17.39
CA ARG A 123 3.18 5.08 -16.84
C ARG A 123 3.23 4.95 -15.32
N PRO A 124 2.10 5.16 -14.63
CA PRO A 124 0.81 5.62 -15.16
C PRO A 124 0.89 7.07 -15.67
N SER A 125 0.17 7.35 -16.75
CA SER A 125 0.09 8.68 -17.38
C SER A 125 -1.33 9.26 -17.38
N ASN A 126 -2.35 8.41 -17.16
CA ASN A 126 -3.72 8.86 -17.02
C ASN A 126 -3.89 9.62 -15.70
N PRO A 127 -4.37 10.89 -15.74
CA PRO A 127 -4.58 11.71 -14.53
C PRO A 127 -5.46 11.06 -13.47
N GLU A 128 -6.38 10.17 -13.83
CA GLU A 128 -7.23 9.45 -12.88
C GLU A 128 -6.44 8.53 -11.95
N PHE A 129 -5.28 8.05 -12.41
CA PHE A 129 -4.37 7.21 -11.63
C PHE A 129 -3.22 7.99 -11.00
N LEU A 130 -3.30 9.32 -11.01
CA LEU A 130 -2.29 10.20 -10.46
C LEU A 130 -2.89 11.05 -9.34
N LEU A 131 -2.20 11.08 -8.21
CA LEU A 131 -2.55 11.93 -7.08
C LEU A 131 -2.38 13.41 -7.42
N ARG A 132 -3.28 14.23 -6.96
CA ARG A 132 -3.09 15.69 -6.96
C ARG A 132 -2.09 16.08 -5.86
N PRO A 133 -1.40 17.21 -5.97
CA PRO A 133 -0.53 17.71 -4.90
C PRO A 133 -1.25 17.72 -3.55
N GLY A 134 -0.62 17.12 -2.52
CA GLY A 134 -1.15 17.06 -1.16
C GLY A 134 -2.35 16.14 -0.95
N GLU A 135 -2.79 15.38 -1.95
CA GLU A 135 -4.04 14.61 -1.88
C GLU A 135 -4.04 13.56 -0.76
N LEU A 136 -2.90 12.89 -0.49
CA LEU A 136 -2.84 11.93 0.62
C LEU A 136 -2.97 12.61 1.99
N LEU A 137 -2.47 13.82 2.16
CA LEU A 137 -2.66 14.59 3.41
C LEU A 137 -4.13 14.91 3.63
N GLU A 138 -4.83 15.32 2.58
CA GLU A 138 -6.26 15.62 2.65
C GLU A 138 -7.08 14.36 2.91
N ALA A 139 -6.81 13.29 2.15
CA ALA A 139 -7.54 12.03 2.23
C ALA A 139 -7.44 11.37 3.62
N PHE A 140 -6.27 11.45 4.23
CA PHE A 140 -5.97 10.82 5.53
C PHE A 140 -5.82 11.83 6.68
N ARG A 141 -6.46 12.99 6.57
CA ARG A 141 -6.40 14.06 7.60
C ARG A 141 -6.88 13.64 8.99
N ALA A 142 -7.66 12.56 9.09
CA ALA A 142 -8.09 12.00 10.37
C ALA A 142 -7.00 11.19 11.07
N LEU A 143 -5.91 10.87 10.37
CA LEU A 143 -4.75 10.18 10.92
C LEU A 143 -3.69 11.20 11.36
N HIS A 144 -2.86 10.81 12.32
CA HIS A 144 -1.69 11.61 12.68
C HIS A 144 -0.55 11.33 11.69
N VAL A 145 -0.16 12.33 10.91
CA VAL A 145 0.90 12.21 9.90
C VAL A 145 2.26 12.18 10.58
N LEU A 146 3.03 11.12 10.33
CA LEU A 146 4.39 10.96 10.81
C LEU A 146 5.42 11.44 9.79
N ALA A 147 5.14 11.21 8.49
CA ALA A 147 5.98 11.65 7.40
C ALA A 147 5.16 11.80 6.11
N PHE A 148 5.56 12.78 5.33
CA PHE A 148 4.98 13.03 4.01
C PHE A 148 6.06 13.56 3.07
N GLU A 149 6.09 13.03 1.85
CA GLU A 149 6.95 13.51 0.78
C GLU A 149 6.16 13.55 -0.51
N GLN A 150 6.44 14.53 -1.37
CA GLN A 150 5.93 14.56 -2.74
C GLN A 150 6.93 15.20 -3.67
N GLY A 151 6.90 14.78 -4.93
CA GLY A 151 7.68 15.38 -5.99
C GLY A 151 8.44 14.35 -6.81
N ARG A 152 9.47 14.82 -7.48
CA ARG A 152 10.30 14.00 -8.35
C ARG A 152 11.27 13.14 -7.54
N VAL A 153 11.34 11.86 -7.90
CA VAL A 153 12.40 10.93 -7.50
C VAL A 153 13.18 10.49 -8.72
N ILE A 154 14.41 10.04 -8.52
CA ILE A 154 15.28 9.52 -9.58
C ILE A 154 15.55 8.02 -9.44
N ARG A 155 15.29 7.45 -8.25
CA ARG A 155 15.48 6.01 -7.95
C ARG A 155 14.19 5.42 -7.40
N PRO A 156 13.91 4.13 -7.72
CA PRO A 156 14.67 3.21 -8.58
C PRO A 156 14.69 3.64 -10.06
N LYS A 157 13.75 4.44 -10.49
CA LYS A 157 13.63 5.09 -11.80
C LYS A 157 13.00 6.47 -11.65
N PRO A 158 13.21 7.40 -12.60
CA PRO A 158 12.56 8.71 -12.56
C PRO A 158 11.03 8.57 -12.49
N ALA A 159 10.42 9.27 -11.54
CA ALA A 159 8.98 9.31 -11.35
C ALA A 159 8.57 10.57 -10.57
N ALA A 160 7.29 10.95 -10.67
CA ALA A 160 6.66 11.87 -9.74
C ALA A 160 5.76 11.07 -8.80
N ILE A 161 5.99 11.20 -7.51
CA ILE A 161 5.34 10.38 -6.48
C ILE A 161 4.88 11.22 -5.30
N GLN A 162 3.96 10.64 -4.53
CA GLN A 162 3.53 11.13 -3.23
C GLN A 162 3.58 9.97 -2.23
N ARG A 163 4.06 10.23 -1.03
CA ARG A 163 4.28 9.24 0.04
C ARG A 163 3.74 9.74 1.36
N LEU A 164 3.13 8.85 2.10
CA LEU A 164 2.58 9.12 3.43
C LEU A 164 2.92 7.98 4.38
N CYS A 165 3.32 8.32 5.60
CA CYS A 165 3.27 7.44 6.75
C CYS A 165 2.43 8.14 7.82
N ALA A 166 1.40 7.47 8.31
CA ALA A 166 0.47 8.04 9.28
C ALA A 166 0.01 6.97 10.27
N VAL A 167 -0.39 7.39 11.46
CA VAL A 167 -0.86 6.52 12.54
C VAL A 167 -2.30 6.84 12.91
N SER A 168 -3.09 5.80 13.12
CA SER A 168 -4.44 5.92 13.67
C SER A 168 -4.39 6.34 15.13
N ALA A 169 -5.24 7.30 15.52
CA ALA A 169 -5.33 7.74 16.92
C ALA A 169 -5.65 6.56 17.84
N ARG A 170 -5.07 6.60 19.05
CA ARG A 170 -5.53 5.77 20.15
C ARG A 170 -6.78 6.43 20.73
N LYS A 171 -7.79 5.64 21.01
CA LYS A 171 -8.93 6.11 21.82
C LYS A 171 -8.47 6.06 23.27
N ASP A 172 -8.48 7.19 23.93
CA ASP A 172 -8.26 7.28 25.38
C ASP A 172 -9.40 6.61 26.14
#